data_20442cc6d28d1072836f918f8ae641cf
#
_entry.id   20442cc6d28d1072836f918f8ae641cf
#
_cell.length_a   1.000
_cell.length_b   1.000
_cell.length_c   1.000
_cell.angle_alpha   90.00
_cell.angle_beta   90.00
_cell.angle_gamma   90.00
#
_symmetry.space_group_name_H-M   'P 1'
#
loop_
_entity.id
_entity.type
_entity.pdbx_description
1 polymer ?
#
loop_
_entity_poly.entity_id
_entity_poly.type
_entity_poly.pdbx_seq_one_letter_code
_entity_poly.pdbx_strand_id
1 'polypeptide(L)'
;HARVEGPVSKPAAEEPLHYDDALLRRILTNAKTIAMVGASPNWVRPSNFAMKYLQRKGYRVIPVNPGHAGKAFLGETTYACLRDIPDKFDMVDVFRTSDAAGAIADEAIEVAANKGPQVLWMQLGVRDDAAAERAAAAGVTVVMNRCPKIEYGRLFGELGWSGVNTGIISSKRRKPGP
;
A
#
# COMPACT_ATOMS: atom_id res chain seq x y z
N HIS A 1 26.21 43.42 12.14
CA HIS A 1 26.51 42.24 11.30
C HIS A 1 25.22 41.76 10.68
N ALA A 2 24.98 42.11 9.42
CA ALA A 2 23.89 41.56 8.65
C ALA A 2 24.26 40.10 8.30
N ARG A 3 23.45 39.16 8.69
CA ARG A 3 23.52 37.79 8.15
C ARG A 3 23.03 37.89 6.70
N VAL A 4 23.93 37.63 5.78
CA VAL A 4 23.55 37.38 4.39
C VAL A 4 22.99 35.97 4.36
N GLU A 5 21.66 35.85 4.38
CA GLU A 5 21.02 34.59 4.04
C GLU A 5 21.30 34.35 2.56
N GLY A 6 22.13 33.36 2.29
CA GLY A 6 22.33 32.88 0.93
C GLY A 6 21.00 32.38 0.35
N PRO A 7 20.84 32.32 -0.97
CA PRO A 7 19.60 31.84 -1.56
C PRO A 7 19.35 30.42 -1.04
N VAL A 8 18.18 30.20 -0.42
CA VAL A 8 17.69 28.89 -0.08
C VAL A 8 17.56 28.14 -1.40
N SER A 9 18.45 27.19 -1.63
CA SER A 9 18.37 26.36 -2.81
C SER A 9 17.03 25.63 -2.78
N LYS A 10 16.24 25.86 -3.80
CA LYS A 10 15.00 25.10 -4.03
C LYS A 10 15.35 23.63 -4.01
N PRO A 11 14.66 22.81 -3.23
CA PRO A 11 14.96 21.39 -3.23
C PRO A 11 14.88 20.85 -4.66
N ALA A 12 15.86 20.04 -5.06
CA ALA A 12 15.85 19.41 -6.36
C ALA A 12 14.51 18.67 -6.53
N ALA A 13 13.89 18.85 -7.70
CA ALA A 13 12.65 18.14 -8.01
C ALA A 13 12.92 16.63 -7.89
N GLU A 14 12.03 15.93 -7.20
CA GLU A 14 12.13 14.47 -7.09
C GLU A 14 12.03 13.85 -8.49
N GLU A 15 12.86 12.84 -8.74
CA GLU A 15 12.81 12.07 -9.98
C GLU A 15 11.43 11.42 -10.14
N PRO A 16 10.83 11.46 -11.34
CA PRO A 16 9.56 10.79 -11.59
C PRO A 16 9.67 9.30 -11.33
N LEU A 17 8.67 8.75 -10.63
CA LEU A 17 8.56 7.32 -10.40
C LEU A 17 7.93 6.64 -11.61
N HIS A 18 8.56 5.56 -12.05
CA HIS A 18 8.04 4.72 -13.11
C HIS A 18 8.00 3.26 -12.66
N TYR A 19 6.86 2.62 -12.85
CA TYR A 19 6.66 1.20 -12.56
C TYR A 19 6.04 0.51 -13.79
N ASP A 20 6.65 -0.58 -14.23
CA ASP A 20 6.12 -1.37 -15.32
C ASP A 20 4.78 -2.00 -14.94
N ASP A 21 3.84 -2.01 -15.86
CA ASP A 21 2.54 -2.64 -15.66
C ASP A 21 2.66 -4.13 -15.33
N ALA A 22 3.64 -4.81 -15.93
CA ALA A 22 3.92 -6.21 -15.63
C ALA A 22 4.32 -6.44 -14.17
N LEU A 23 5.14 -5.55 -13.59
CA LEU A 23 5.51 -5.59 -12.18
C LEU A 23 4.28 -5.40 -11.29
N LEU A 24 3.48 -4.37 -11.56
CA LEU A 24 2.30 -4.06 -10.75
C LEU A 24 1.25 -5.18 -10.83
N ARG A 25 1.04 -5.75 -12.02
CA ARG A 25 0.15 -6.92 -12.17
C ARG A 25 0.64 -8.11 -11.37
N ARG A 26 1.92 -8.39 -11.42
CA ARG A 26 2.51 -9.52 -10.67
C ARG A 26 2.32 -9.33 -9.16
N ILE A 27 2.57 -8.12 -8.65
CA ILE A 27 2.35 -7.80 -7.24
C ILE A 27 0.89 -8.02 -6.86
N LEU A 28 -0.03 -7.43 -7.60
CA LEU A 28 -1.46 -7.48 -7.29
C LEU A 28 -2.08 -8.86 -7.52
N THR A 29 -1.47 -9.67 -8.36
CA THR A 29 -1.91 -11.06 -8.58
C THR A 29 -1.41 -11.98 -7.48
N ASN A 30 -0.18 -11.82 -7.03
CA ASN A 30 0.46 -12.73 -6.09
C ASN A 30 0.16 -12.41 -4.63
N ALA A 31 -0.04 -11.14 -4.29
CA ALA A 31 -0.43 -10.76 -2.93
C ALA A 31 -1.82 -11.31 -2.60
N LYS A 32 -1.97 -11.89 -1.40
CA LYS A 32 -3.24 -12.42 -0.89
C LYS A 32 -3.67 -11.68 0.37
N THR A 33 -2.73 -11.38 1.23
CA THR A 33 -2.96 -10.71 2.51
C THR A 33 -2.17 -9.41 2.56
N ILE A 34 -2.86 -8.33 2.86
CA ILE A 34 -2.33 -6.97 2.90
C ILE A 34 -2.48 -6.44 4.32
N ALA A 35 -1.38 -5.96 4.90
CA ALA A 35 -1.41 -5.18 6.13
C ALA A 35 -1.52 -3.70 5.77
N MET A 36 -2.65 -3.08 6.09
CA MET A 36 -2.92 -1.68 5.76
C MET A 36 -2.62 -0.79 6.96
N VAL A 37 -1.48 -0.10 6.93
CA VAL A 37 -1.03 0.79 8.00
C VAL A 37 -1.66 2.16 7.83
N GLY A 38 -2.30 2.66 8.88
CA GLY A 38 -3.09 3.88 8.85
C GLY A 38 -4.54 3.65 8.45
N ALA A 39 -4.99 2.41 8.47
CA ALA A 39 -6.39 2.07 8.23
C ALA A 39 -7.30 2.74 9.26
N SER A 40 -8.42 3.30 8.80
CA SER A 40 -9.37 4.01 9.64
C SER A 40 -10.75 3.37 9.58
N PRO A 41 -11.41 3.17 10.73
CA PRO A 41 -12.81 2.74 10.76
C PRO A 41 -13.77 3.81 10.29
N ASN A 42 -13.32 5.06 10.16
CA ASN A 42 -14.14 6.15 9.64
C ASN A 42 -14.42 5.94 8.15
N TRP A 43 -15.68 5.71 7.82
CA TRP A 43 -16.12 5.37 6.47
C TRP A 43 -15.85 6.44 5.40
N VAL A 44 -15.61 7.69 5.78
CA VAL A 44 -15.24 8.78 4.84
C VAL A 44 -13.76 8.84 4.53
N ARG A 45 -12.91 8.09 5.24
CA ARG A 45 -11.48 8.10 5.00
C ARG A 45 -11.11 7.26 3.78
N PRO A 46 -10.12 7.72 2.97
CA PRO A 46 -9.66 6.98 1.80
C PRO A 46 -9.24 5.54 2.09
N SER A 47 -8.61 5.30 3.23
CA SER A 47 -8.19 3.95 3.63
C SER A 47 -9.37 3.01 3.81
N ASN A 48 -10.50 3.51 4.29
CA ASN A 48 -11.71 2.70 4.45
C ASN A 48 -12.27 2.27 3.10
N PHE A 49 -12.35 3.18 2.13
CA PHE A 49 -12.77 2.85 0.77
C PHE A 49 -11.83 1.86 0.10
N ALA A 50 -10.52 2.06 0.25
CA ALA A 50 -9.52 1.17 -0.33
C ALA A 50 -9.60 -0.22 0.29
N MET A 51 -9.77 -0.33 1.60
CA MET A 51 -9.92 -1.61 2.28
C MET A 51 -11.14 -2.37 1.79
N LYS A 52 -12.30 -1.73 1.71
CA LYS A 52 -13.53 -2.34 1.18
C LYS A 52 -13.35 -2.82 -0.26
N TYR A 53 -12.74 -2.00 -1.10
CA TYR A 53 -12.50 -2.33 -2.50
C TYR A 53 -11.60 -3.57 -2.62
N LEU A 54 -10.48 -3.58 -1.91
CA LEU A 54 -9.54 -4.68 -1.96
C LEU A 54 -10.15 -5.98 -1.41
N GLN A 55 -10.95 -5.90 -0.35
CA GLN A 55 -11.70 -7.04 0.16
C GLN A 55 -12.65 -7.62 -0.89
N ARG A 56 -13.35 -6.77 -1.64
CA ARG A 56 -14.23 -7.22 -2.73
C ARG A 56 -13.45 -7.93 -3.86
N LYS A 57 -12.18 -7.59 -4.02
CA LYS A 57 -11.31 -8.22 -5.02
C LYS A 57 -10.67 -9.52 -4.52
N GLY A 58 -10.99 -9.94 -3.31
CA GLY A 58 -10.53 -11.19 -2.75
C GLY A 58 -9.31 -11.11 -1.85
N TYR A 59 -8.80 -9.92 -1.59
CA TYR A 59 -7.71 -9.73 -0.63
C TYR A 59 -8.21 -9.82 0.80
N ARG A 60 -7.43 -10.46 1.65
CA ARG A 60 -7.55 -10.25 3.08
C ARG A 60 -6.80 -8.97 3.43
N VAL A 61 -7.45 -8.02 4.07
CA VAL A 61 -6.83 -6.76 4.48
C VAL A 61 -6.89 -6.65 5.99
N ILE A 62 -5.72 -6.63 6.61
CA ILE A 62 -5.57 -6.52 8.06
C ILE A 62 -5.30 -5.05 8.42
N PRO A 63 -6.20 -4.41 9.18
CA PRO A 63 -6.01 -3.01 9.55
C PRO A 63 -4.96 -2.85 10.64
N VAL A 64 -4.08 -1.85 10.47
CA VAL A 64 -3.06 -1.49 11.44
C VAL A 64 -3.20 -0.01 11.77
N ASN A 65 -3.50 0.31 13.02
CA ASN A 65 -3.62 1.67 13.52
C ASN A 65 -3.51 1.69 15.04
N PRO A 66 -2.47 2.33 15.62
CA PRO A 66 -2.30 2.36 17.09
C PRO A 66 -3.51 2.95 17.82
N GLY A 67 -4.16 3.95 17.24
CA GLY A 67 -5.33 4.61 17.84
C GLY A 67 -6.59 3.75 17.90
N HIS A 68 -6.63 2.66 17.18
CA HIS A 68 -7.78 1.76 17.09
C HIS A 68 -7.44 0.30 17.39
N ALA A 69 -6.28 0.06 18.00
CA ALA A 69 -5.83 -1.29 18.33
C ALA A 69 -6.85 -2.05 19.17
N GLY A 70 -7.09 -3.30 18.80
CA GLY A 70 -8.06 -4.17 19.46
C GLY A 70 -9.49 -4.02 18.96
N LYS A 71 -9.80 -2.99 18.18
CA LYS A 71 -11.13 -2.79 17.61
C LYS A 71 -11.26 -3.58 16.31
N ALA A 72 -12.43 -4.16 16.10
CA ALA A 72 -12.77 -4.83 14.86
C ALA A 72 -13.46 -3.87 13.89
N PHE A 73 -13.09 -3.89 12.62
CA PHE A 73 -13.89 -3.30 11.55
C PHE A 73 -13.67 -4.04 10.23
N LEU A 74 -14.70 -4.04 9.42
CA LEU A 74 -14.73 -4.77 8.14
C LEU A 74 -14.32 -6.25 8.29
N GLY A 75 -14.69 -6.87 9.40
CA GLY A 75 -14.47 -8.29 9.66
C GLY A 75 -13.06 -8.65 10.15
N GLU A 76 -12.21 -7.67 10.43
CA GLU A 76 -10.84 -7.88 10.87
C GLU A 76 -10.55 -7.16 12.19
N THR A 77 -9.65 -7.74 12.98
CA THR A 77 -9.11 -7.08 14.18
C THR A 77 -8.03 -6.08 13.79
N THR A 78 -8.07 -4.89 14.39
CA THR A 78 -7.04 -3.87 14.21
C THR A 78 -5.86 -4.12 15.13
N TYR A 79 -4.66 -4.05 14.61
CA TYR A 79 -3.41 -4.16 15.37
C TYR A 79 -2.71 -2.81 15.50
N ALA A 80 -1.94 -2.63 16.56
CA ALA A 80 -1.23 -1.39 16.80
C ALA A 80 -0.06 -1.20 15.82
N CYS A 81 0.60 -2.26 15.45
CA CYS A 81 1.77 -2.27 14.57
C CYS A 81 1.88 -3.60 13.80
N LEU A 82 2.79 -3.66 12.84
CA LEU A 82 3.00 -4.87 12.03
C LEU A 82 3.47 -6.05 12.87
N ARG A 83 4.30 -5.81 13.89
CA ARG A 83 4.81 -6.86 14.78
C ARG A 83 3.71 -7.60 15.51
N ASP A 84 2.60 -6.94 15.80
CA ASP A 84 1.49 -7.49 16.59
C ASP A 84 0.59 -8.41 15.76
N ILE A 85 0.69 -8.37 14.44
CA ILE A 85 -0.11 -9.23 13.58
C ILE A 85 0.34 -10.69 13.76
N PRO A 86 -0.56 -11.61 14.19
CA PRO A 86 -0.16 -13.00 14.41
C PRO A 86 0.04 -13.79 13.12
N ASP A 87 -0.59 -13.36 12.04
CA ASP A 87 -0.57 -14.07 10.76
C ASP A 87 0.52 -13.52 9.83
N LYS A 88 0.85 -14.31 8.82
CA LYS A 88 1.70 -13.84 7.72
C LYS A 88 0.89 -12.92 6.78
N PHE A 89 1.59 -12.00 6.16
CA PHE A 89 1.03 -11.11 5.15
C PHE A 89 2.05 -10.86 4.04
N ASP A 90 1.56 -10.56 2.85
CA ASP A 90 2.40 -10.49 1.64
C ASP A 90 2.82 -9.08 1.30
N MET A 91 2.00 -8.10 1.64
CA MET A 91 2.19 -6.71 1.29
C MET A 91 1.83 -5.80 2.45
N VAL A 92 2.61 -4.74 2.60
CA VAL A 92 2.31 -3.62 3.51
C VAL A 92 1.85 -2.45 2.65
N ASP A 93 0.64 -1.95 2.90
CA ASP A 93 0.07 -0.77 2.24
C ASP A 93 0.04 0.40 3.21
N VAL A 94 0.73 1.48 2.88
CA VAL A 94 0.99 2.61 3.79
C VAL A 94 0.04 3.76 3.50
N PHE A 95 -0.95 3.95 4.36
CA PHE A 95 -1.88 5.09 4.40
C PHE A 95 -1.48 6.09 5.49
N ARG A 96 -0.23 6.48 5.49
CA ARG A 96 0.31 7.49 6.41
C ARG A 96 1.03 8.55 5.60
N THR A 97 1.47 9.61 6.27
CA THR A 97 2.28 10.65 5.64
C THR A 97 3.66 10.14 5.24
N SER A 98 4.31 10.80 4.30
CA SER A 98 5.68 10.46 3.91
C SER A 98 6.64 10.47 5.10
N ASP A 99 6.44 11.36 6.08
CA ASP A 99 7.27 11.42 7.30
C ASP A 99 7.15 10.16 8.15
N ALA A 100 6.00 9.49 8.14
CA ALA A 100 5.79 8.26 8.89
C ALA A 100 6.26 7.01 8.12
N ALA A 101 6.43 7.11 6.81
CA ALA A 101 6.69 5.97 5.94
C ALA A 101 8.04 5.29 6.24
N GLY A 102 9.06 6.05 6.64
CA GLY A 102 10.38 5.51 6.96
C GLY A 102 10.37 4.50 8.11
N ALA A 103 9.70 4.84 9.20
CA ALA A 103 9.57 3.94 10.35
C ALA A 103 8.75 2.69 10.02
N ILE A 104 7.72 2.84 9.21
CA ILE A 104 6.89 1.72 8.75
C ILE A 104 7.71 0.80 7.84
N ALA A 105 8.51 1.37 6.94
CA ALA A 105 9.42 0.60 6.10
C ALA A 105 10.41 -0.20 6.92
N ASP A 106 11.01 0.40 7.93
CA ASP A 106 11.95 -0.27 8.82
C ASP A 106 11.30 -1.41 9.59
N GLU A 107 10.06 -1.23 10.05
CA GLU A 107 9.29 -2.32 10.68
C GLU A 107 8.95 -3.42 9.68
N ALA A 108 8.56 -3.10 8.46
CA ALA A 108 8.31 -4.09 7.41
C ALA A 108 9.56 -4.93 7.12
N ILE A 109 10.73 -4.31 7.05
CA ILE A 109 12.00 -5.01 6.88
C ILE A 109 12.27 -5.94 8.06
N GLU A 110 12.06 -5.45 9.28
CA GLU A 110 12.28 -6.22 10.51
C GLU A 110 11.41 -7.48 10.56
N VAL A 111 10.15 -7.39 10.18
CA VAL A 111 9.21 -8.52 10.24
C VAL A 111 9.22 -9.39 8.98
N ALA A 112 9.95 -8.99 7.94
CA ALA A 112 9.92 -9.69 6.65
C ALA A 112 10.28 -11.17 6.77
N ALA A 113 11.26 -11.51 7.60
CA ALA A 113 11.70 -12.89 7.80
C ALA A 113 10.63 -13.77 8.48
N ASN A 114 9.85 -13.20 9.40
CA ASN A 114 8.89 -13.93 10.22
C ASN A 114 7.45 -13.86 9.68
N LYS A 115 7.06 -12.70 9.15
CA LYS A 115 5.69 -12.45 8.68
C LYS A 115 5.55 -12.49 7.16
N GLY A 116 6.67 -12.42 6.44
CA GLY A 116 6.77 -12.69 5.02
C GLY A 116 6.42 -11.57 4.05
N PRO A 117 6.27 -10.26 4.44
CA PRO A 117 5.97 -9.23 3.45
C PRO A 117 7.08 -9.11 2.43
N GLN A 118 6.73 -9.21 1.16
CA GLN A 118 7.64 -9.08 0.03
C GLN A 118 7.50 -7.73 -0.68
N VAL A 119 6.45 -7.00 -0.36
CA VAL A 119 6.09 -5.73 -1.01
C VAL A 119 5.75 -4.69 0.04
N LEU A 120 6.34 -3.52 -0.12
CA LEU A 120 5.99 -2.30 0.60
C LEU A 120 5.38 -1.34 -0.41
N TRP A 121 4.11 -1.01 -0.21
CA TRP A 121 3.35 -0.14 -1.09
C TRP A 121 2.99 1.14 -0.37
N MET A 122 3.53 2.25 -0.82
CA MET A 122 3.20 3.58 -0.30
C MET A 122 2.09 4.19 -1.14
N GLN A 123 1.01 4.56 -0.45
CA GLN A 123 -0.20 5.10 -1.05
C GLN A 123 0.08 6.37 -1.88
N LEU A 124 -0.88 6.74 -2.73
CA LEU A 124 -0.85 8.00 -3.48
C LEU A 124 -0.55 9.18 -2.54
N GLY A 125 0.45 9.97 -2.87
CA GLY A 125 0.94 11.08 -2.05
C GLY A 125 1.98 10.67 -0.99
N VAL A 126 2.32 9.40 -0.86
CA VAL A 126 3.32 8.92 0.09
C VAL A 126 4.57 8.48 -0.65
N ARG A 127 5.70 9.08 -0.31
CA ARG A 127 6.99 8.78 -0.91
C ARG A 127 8.13 9.03 0.08
N ASP A 128 9.04 8.09 0.16
CA ASP A 128 10.29 8.18 0.91
C ASP A 128 11.37 7.36 0.20
N ASP A 129 12.22 8.01 -0.57
CA ASP A 129 13.22 7.35 -1.41
C ASP A 129 14.30 6.64 -0.57
N ALA A 130 14.71 7.21 0.54
CA ALA A 130 15.69 6.59 1.42
C ALA A 130 15.13 5.30 2.05
N ALA A 131 13.87 5.32 2.47
CA ALA A 131 13.21 4.13 2.98
C ALA A 131 13.05 3.05 1.89
N ALA A 132 12.75 3.47 0.66
CA ALA A 132 12.64 2.57 -0.48
C ALA A 132 13.98 1.87 -0.78
N GLU A 133 15.08 2.58 -0.70
CA GLU A 133 16.43 2.01 -0.87
C GLU A 133 16.74 0.97 0.21
N ARG A 134 16.43 1.27 1.46
CA ARG A 134 16.64 0.33 2.57
C ARG A 134 15.81 -0.94 2.40
N ALA A 135 14.55 -0.80 2.03
CA ALA A 135 13.66 -1.93 1.80
C ALA A 135 14.12 -2.78 0.61
N ALA A 136 14.49 -2.15 -0.50
CA ALA A 136 15.02 -2.85 -1.67
C ALA A 136 16.30 -3.61 -1.35
N ALA A 137 17.20 -3.02 -0.58
CA ALA A 137 18.44 -3.68 -0.14
C ALA A 137 18.16 -4.90 0.76
N ALA A 138 17.03 -4.91 1.47
CA ALA A 138 16.57 -6.04 2.28
C ALA A 138 15.73 -7.08 1.49
N GLY A 139 15.60 -6.90 0.18
CA GLY A 139 14.83 -7.82 -0.68
C GLY A 139 13.33 -7.55 -0.75
N VAL A 140 12.89 -6.40 -0.25
CA VAL A 140 11.47 -5.99 -0.31
C VAL A 140 11.25 -5.09 -1.53
N THR A 141 10.31 -5.47 -2.38
CA THR A 141 9.91 -4.66 -3.54
C THR A 141 9.10 -3.45 -3.08
N VAL A 142 9.45 -2.26 -3.56
CA VAL A 142 8.79 -1.03 -3.15
C VAL A 142 8.06 -0.38 -4.31
N VAL A 143 6.82 0.01 -4.07
CA VAL A 143 6.02 0.87 -4.94
C VAL A 143 5.62 2.10 -4.14
N MET A 144 5.84 3.30 -4.67
CA MET A 144 5.53 4.54 -3.98
C MET A 144 4.57 5.41 -4.80
N ASN A 145 3.79 6.23 -4.11
CA ASN A 145 2.90 7.20 -4.73
C ASN A 145 1.93 6.56 -5.73
N ARG A 146 1.34 5.44 -5.34
CA ARG A 146 0.32 4.74 -6.13
C ARG A 146 -0.82 4.29 -5.22
N CYS A 147 -2.03 4.24 -5.76
CA CYS A 147 -3.18 3.68 -5.06
C CYS A 147 -3.44 2.26 -5.55
N PRO A 148 -3.41 1.23 -4.69
CA PRO A 148 -3.66 -0.15 -5.11
C PRO A 148 -5.03 -0.32 -5.77
N LYS A 149 -6.03 0.40 -5.30
CA LYS A 149 -7.37 0.42 -5.89
C LYS A 149 -7.35 0.94 -7.33
N ILE A 150 -6.69 2.07 -7.57
CA ILE A 150 -6.59 2.69 -8.89
C ILE A 150 -5.79 1.79 -9.84
N GLU A 151 -4.65 1.28 -9.38
CA GLU A 151 -3.81 0.41 -10.19
C GLU A 151 -4.51 -0.91 -10.51
N TYR A 152 -5.20 -1.50 -9.55
CA TYR A 152 -5.98 -2.70 -9.79
C TYR A 152 -7.05 -2.47 -10.86
N GLY A 153 -7.83 -1.41 -10.73
CA GLY A 153 -8.87 -1.08 -11.71
C GLY A 153 -8.32 -0.81 -13.10
N ARG A 154 -7.20 -0.08 -13.18
CA ARG A 154 -6.54 0.22 -14.43
C ARG A 154 -5.98 -1.02 -15.13
N LEU A 155 -5.29 -1.87 -14.38
CA LEU A 155 -4.61 -3.05 -14.92
C LEU A 155 -5.56 -4.20 -15.23
N PHE A 156 -6.63 -4.32 -14.47
CA PHE A 156 -7.60 -5.41 -14.64
C PHE A 156 -8.89 -4.97 -15.34
N GLY A 157 -8.88 -3.78 -15.95
CA GLY A 157 -9.92 -3.35 -16.89
C GLY A 157 -11.19 -2.79 -16.26
N GLU A 158 -11.21 -2.49 -14.97
CA GLU A 158 -12.41 -2.01 -14.30
C GLU A 158 -12.68 -0.52 -14.43
N LEU A 159 -11.64 0.30 -14.54
CA LEU A 159 -11.76 1.75 -14.61
C LEU A 159 -11.98 2.26 -16.04
N GLY A 160 -11.51 1.56 -17.03
CA GLY A 160 -11.57 1.98 -18.41
C GLY A 160 -12.86 1.66 -19.11
N TRP A 161 -13.86 1.15 -18.39
CA TRP A 161 -15.01 0.67 -19.08
C TRP A 161 -16.14 1.67 -19.15
N SER A 162 -16.62 1.84 -20.31
CA SER A 162 -17.84 2.56 -20.59
C SER A 162 -19.07 1.64 -20.67
N GLY A 163 -18.97 0.50 -20.06
CA GLY A 163 -20.05 -0.48 -20.00
C GLY A 163 -20.03 -1.55 -21.07
N VAL A 164 -19.33 -1.39 -22.13
CA VAL A 164 -19.50 -2.27 -23.29
C VAL A 164 -18.84 -3.59 -23.00
N ASN A 165 -17.99 -4.13 -22.78
CA ASN A 165 -17.52 -5.51 -22.61
C ASN A 165 -17.04 -5.83 -21.20
N THR A 166 -17.27 -4.94 -20.32
CA THR A 166 -16.60 -4.95 -19.04
C THR A 166 -17.13 -6.02 -18.13
N GLY A 167 -18.42 -6.28 -18.18
CA GLY A 167 -19.02 -7.36 -17.43
C GLY A 167 -18.40 -8.71 -17.72
N ILE A 168 -18.05 -8.98 -18.97
CA ILE A 168 -17.41 -10.22 -19.38
C ILE A 168 -15.97 -10.29 -18.85
N ILE A 169 -15.23 -9.23 -19.01
CA ILE A 169 -13.84 -9.15 -18.55
C ILE A 169 -13.76 -9.22 -17.03
N SER A 170 -14.59 -8.45 -16.35
CA SER A 170 -14.66 -8.45 -14.89
C SER A 170 -15.06 -9.79 -14.31
N SER A 171 -16.02 -10.47 -14.94
CA SER A 171 -16.45 -11.80 -14.50
C SER A 171 -15.33 -12.83 -14.56
N LYS A 172 -14.52 -12.79 -15.58
CA LYS A 172 -13.37 -13.69 -15.72
C LYS A 172 -12.31 -13.44 -14.64
N ARG A 173 -12.18 -12.22 -14.20
CA ARG A 173 -11.20 -11.84 -13.19
C ARG A 173 -11.68 -12.03 -11.77
N ARG A 174 -12.99 -11.90 -11.57
CA ARG A 174 -13.63 -12.07 -10.26
C ARG A 174 -13.77 -13.52 -9.85
N LYS A 175 -13.44 -14.43 -10.71
CA LYS A 175 -13.22 -15.80 -10.28
C LYS A 175 -11.80 -15.87 -9.77
N PRO A 176 -11.55 -15.55 -8.49
CA PRO A 176 -10.31 -15.94 -7.92
C PRO A 176 -10.23 -17.42 -8.11
N GLY A 177 -9.13 -17.91 -8.53
CA GLY A 177 -8.87 -19.32 -8.40
C GLY A 177 -9.20 -19.70 -6.95
N PRO A 178 -9.61 -20.90 -6.72
CA PRO A 178 -9.89 -21.35 -5.37
C PRO A 178 -8.74 -21.06 -4.43
#